data_c3cde52eac1eb2363994f98a245eca9b
#
_entry.id   c3cde52eac1eb2363994f98a245eca9b
#
_cell.length_a   1.000
_cell.length_b   1.000
_cell.length_c   1.000
_cell.angle_alpha   90.00
_cell.angle_beta   90.00
_cell.angle_gamma   90.00
#
_symmetry.space_group_name_H-M   'P 1'
#
loop_
_entity.id
_entity.type
_entity.pdbx_description
1 polymer ?
#
loop_
_entity_poly.entity_id
_entity_poly.type
_entity_poly.pdbx_seq_one_letter_code
_entity_poly.pdbx_strand_id
1 'polypeptide(L)'
;MITDLSWMLEDIVANVPKARHAVLLSADGLPRGATDGMAQKDVRTISAAMAGMQSLSRATSHFAGDGPDRQWNQTIIEFSHGWIFLIGAGQGAYLAAAAAPDVDMQQISFRMHRLVARLGNNLTSPPRVHADDAGARDRRARADREIGTGIRIADLDEVIGEVRGAQHAVLLGGDGLPRGATTGMSQDLADTISAAMTGIHAYSRATAQFAGVQPDASWRQTVIEFQHGWIFLISAGRGAFLAAAAQHDADIEEFTTRLHRVVPRLGAYLSPHGEASHA
;
A
#
# COMPACT_ATOMS: atom_id res chain seq x y z
N MET A 1 21.89 -25.84 1.36
CA MET A 1 20.82 -26.50 0.59
C MET A 1 19.66 -25.52 0.54
N ILE A 2 19.45 -24.81 -0.57
CA ILE A 2 18.26 -23.98 -0.77
C ILE A 2 17.14 -24.99 -0.98
N THR A 3 16.26 -25.16 -0.01
CA THR A 3 15.07 -26.00 -0.17
C THR A 3 14.25 -25.34 -1.29
N ASP A 4 14.06 -26.02 -2.39
CA ASP A 4 13.21 -25.56 -3.47
C ASP A 4 11.78 -25.48 -2.94
N LEU A 5 11.27 -24.26 -2.76
CA LEU A 5 9.94 -23.97 -2.24
C LEU A 5 8.93 -23.74 -3.37
N SER A 6 9.36 -23.85 -4.63
CA SER A 6 8.52 -23.56 -5.80
C SER A 6 7.26 -24.40 -5.83
N TRP A 7 7.34 -25.69 -5.46
CA TRP A 7 6.17 -26.58 -5.43
C TRP A 7 5.08 -26.11 -4.45
N MET A 8 5.47 -25.41 -3.36
CA MET A 8 4.50 -24.84 -2.41
C MET A 8 3.82 -23.61 -2.98
N LEU A 9 4.53 -22.81 -3.77
CA LEU A 9 3.98 -21.64 -4.45
C LEU A 9 3.05 -22.06 -5.60
N GLU A 10 3.38 -23.15 -6.28
CA GLU A 10 2.52 -23.76 -7.30
C GLU A 10 1.16 -24.19 -6.73
N ASP A 11 1.06 -24.56 -5.44
CA ASP A 11 -0.21 -24.88 -4.80
C ASP A 11 -1.21 -23.72 -4.85
N ILE A 12 -0.73 -22.45 -4.82
CA ILE A 12 -1.62 -21.28 -4.97
C ILE A 12 -2.19 -21.23 -6.38
N VAL A 13 -1.32 -21.31 -7.38
CA VAL A 13 -1.71 -21.18 -8.80
C VAL A 13 -2.55 -22.35 -9.26
N ALA A 14 -2.23 -23.56 -8.81
CA ALA A 14 -2.96 -24.77 -9.18
C ALA A 14 -4.36 -24.87 -8.54
N ASN A 15 -4.55 -24.30 -7.34
CA ASN A 15 -5.78 -24.46 -6.56
C ASN A 15 -6.63 -23.21 -6.41
N VAL A 16 -6.18 -22.07 -6.92
CA VAL A 16 -6.97 -20.85 -7.01
C VAL A 16 -7.19 -20.50 -8.46
N PRO A 17 -8.40 -20.71 -9.00
CA PRO A 17 -8.71 -20.29 -10.36
C PRO A 17 -8.38 -18.81 -10.55
N LYS A 18 -7.73 -18.48 -11.67
CA LYS A 18 -7.31 -17.12 -12.01
C LYS A 18 -6.10 -16.57 -11.24
N ALA A 19 -5.52 -17.29 -10.28
CA ALA A 19 -4.17 -17.00 -9.81
C ALA A 19 -3.18 -17.21 -10.97
N ARG A 20 -2.16 -16.35 -11.04
CA ARG A 20 -1.21 -16.35 -12.17
C ARG A 20 0.19 -16.75 -11.73
N HIS A 21 0.70 -16.07 -10.72
CA HIS A 21 2.06 -16.25 -10.21
C HIS A 21 2.10 -16.06 -8.70
N ALA A 22 3.10 -16.66 -8.07
CA ALA A 22 3.44 -16.39 -6.68
C ALA A 22 4.96 -16.31 -6.51
N VAL A 23 5.42 -15.44 -5.61
CA VAL A 23 6.84 -15.23 -5.29
C VAL A 23 6.99 -15.15 -3.78
N LEU A 24 7.91 -15.94 -3.24
CA LEU A 24 8.39 -15.82 -1.87
C LEU A 24 9.68 -15.01 -1.86
N LEU A 25 9.77 -14.00 -1.02
CA LEU A 25 10.91 -13.09 -0.95
C LEU A 25 11.29 -12.79 0.50
N SER A 26 12.53 -12.37 0.71
CA SER A 26 13.01 -11.91 2.01
C SER A 26 12.82 -10.40 2.18
N ALA A 27 12.92 -9.90 3.40
CA ALA A 27 12.75 -8.47 3.72
C ALA A 27 13.78 -7.56 3.02
N ASP A 28 14.94 -8.12 2.65
CA ASP A 28 15.97 -7.44 1.86
C ASP A 28 15.74 -7.52 0.33
N GLY A 29 14.59 -8.03 -0.10
CA GLY A 29 14.16 -8.06 -1.49
C GLY A 29 14.79 -9.18 -2.33
N LEU A 30 15.41 -10.18 -1.70
CA LEU A 30 15.94 -11.33 -2.42
C LEU A 30 14.86 -12.41 -2.62
N PRO A 31 14.71 -12.96 -3.82
CA PRO A 31 13.77 -14.06 -4.05
C PRO A 31 14.23 -15.33 -3.31
N ARG A 32 13.26 -16.01 -2.71
CA ARG A 32 13.41 -17.30 -2.04
C ARG A 32 12.77 -18.45 -2.82
N GLY A 33 11.82 -18.13 -3.69
CA GLY A 33 11.13 -19.05 -4.57
C GLY A 33 10.14 -18.29 -5.45
N ALA A 34 9.78 -18.88 -6.57
CA ALA A 34 8.77 -18.36 -7.49
C ALA A 34 8.07 -19.52 -8.17
N THR A 35 6.85 -19.30 -8.66
CA THR A 35 6.16 -20.22 -9.56
C THR A 35 6.90 -20.34 -10.89
N ASP A 36 6.73 -21.48 -11.55
CA ASP A 36 7.33 -21.75 -12.85
C ASP A 36 6.86 -20.75 -13.93
N GLY A 37 7.62 -20.63 -15.00
CA GLY A 37 7.30 -19.75 -16.13
C GLY A 37 7.66 -18.28 -15.94
N MET A 38 8.13 -17.86 -14.77
CA MET A 38 8.64 -16.50 -14.55
C MET A 38 10.12 -16.39 -14.92
N ALA A 39 10.49 -15.37 -15.70
CA ALA A 39 11.89 -15.08 -15.97
C ALA A 39 12.61 -14.64 -14.68
N GLN A 40 13.83 -15.12 -14.46
CA GLN A 40 14.60 -14.84 -13.23
C GLN A 40 14.83 -13.34 -13.01
N LYS A 41 14.95 -12.55 -14.09
CA LYS A 41 15.06 -11.10 -14.02
C LYS A 41 13.80 -10.48 -13.41
N ASP A 42 12.62 -10.93 -13.83
CA ASP A 42 11.34 -10.40 -13.37
C ASP A 42 11.12 -10.78 -11.90
N VAL A 43 11.44 -12.01 -11.51
CA VAL A 43 11.36 -12.45 -10.11
C VAL A 43 12.21 -11.55 -9.20
N ARG A 44 13.44 -11.20 -9.61
CA ARG A 44 14.31 -10.26 -8.85
C ARG A 44 13.72 -8.86 -8.76
N THR A 45 13.25 -8.32 -9.87
CA THR A 45 12.65 -6.97 -9.92
C THR A 45 11.42 -6.89 -9.04
N ILE A 46 10.54 -7.89 -9.12
CA ILE A 46 9.31 -7.98 -8.31
C ILE A 46 9.66 -8.10 -6.83
N SER A 47 10.61 -8.98 -6.48
CA SER A 47 11.03 -9.16 -5.09
C SER A 47 11.57 -7.87 -4.48
N ALA A 48 12.42 -7.15 -5.19
CA ALA A 48 12.95 -5.87 -4.73
C ALA A 48 11.86 -4.81 -4.59
N ALA A 49 10.94 -4.70 -5.56
CA ALA A 49 9.84 -3.74 -5.52
C ALA A 49 8.87 -4.03 -4.37
N MET A 50 8.53 -5.31 -4.12
CA MET A 50 7.65 -5.72 -3.02
C MET A 50 8.27 -5.46 -1.64
N ALA A 51 9.56 -5.71 -1.47
CA ALA A 51 10.26 -5.39 -0.23
C ALA A 51 10.32 -3.87 0.03
N GLY A 52 10.59 -3.06 -1.01
CA GLY A 52 10.58 -1.62 -0.92
C GLY A 52 9.18 -1.06 -0.58
N MET A 53 8.15 -1.59 -1.25
CA MET A 53 6.76 -1.23 -0.96
C MET A 53 6.39 -1.54 0.49
N GLN A 54 6.71 -2.74 0.98
CA GLN A 54 6.41 -3.14 2.35
C GLN A 54 7.14 -2.24 3.38
N SER A 55 8.39 -1.87 3.10
CA SER A 55 9.15 -0.95 3.94
C SER A 55 8.47 0.42 4.04
N LEU A 56 8.03 1.00 2.91
CA LEU A 56 7.27 2.25 2.89
C LEU A 56 5.91 2.10 3.56
N SER A 57 5.18 1.00 3.32
CA SER A 57 3.90 0.73 3.99
C SER A 57 4.05 0.75 5.51
N ARG A 58 5.07 0.09 6.06
CA ARG A 58 5.33 0.13 7.51
C ARG A 58 5.64 1.53 8.03
N ALA A 59 6.37 2.32 7.26
CA ALA A 59 6.69 3.70 7.65
C ALA A 59 5.46 4.60 7.75
N THR A 60 4.36 4.26 7.06
CA THR A 60 3.10 5.03 7.08
C THR A 60 2.10 4.57 8.14
N SER A 61 2.44 3.59 8.98
CA SER A 61 1.52 2.98 9.95
C SER A 61 0.85 3.99 10.90
N HIS A 62 1.54 5.07 11.25
CA HIS A 62 1.02 6.14 12.09
C HIS A 62 -0.09 6.98 11.43
N PHE A 63 -0.20 6.96 10.11
CA PHE A 63 -1.29 7.58 9.38
C PHE A 63 -2.61 6.81 9.53
N ALA A 64 -2.54 5.48 9.66
CA ALA A 64 -3.70 4.62 9.88
C ALA A 64 -4.25 4.67 11.32
N GLY A 65 -3.60 5.41 12.22
CA GLY A 65 -4.04 5.63 13.60
C GLY A 65 -2.94 5.43 14.66
N ASP A 66 -3.28 5.79 15.89
CA ASP A 66 -2.35 5.76 17.04
C ASP A 66 -2.42 4.46 17.87
N GLY A 67 -2.88 3.37 17.30
CA GLY A 67 -2.95 2.07 17.96
C GLY A 67 -1.58 1.59 18.47
N PRO A 68 -1.54 0.86 19.60
CA PRO A 68 -0.31 0.32 20.16
C PRO A 68 0.33 -0.71 19.23
N ASP A 69 -0.47 -1.38 18.44
CA ASP A 69 -0.08 -2.45 17.54
C ASP A 69 -0.09 -1.97 16.09
N ARG A 70 1.09 -1.52 15.63
CA ARG A 70 1.30 -1.00 14.27
C ARG A 70 1.75 -2.08 13.30
N GLN A 71 1.33 -3.32 13.56
CA GLN A 71 1.70 -4.43 12.70
C GLN A 71 1.03 -4.29 11.33
N TRP A 72 1.85 -4.30 10.30
CA TRP A 72 1.39 -4.42 8.92
C TRP A 72 0.94 -5.87 8.65
N ASN A 73 -0.23 -6.03 8.06
CA ASN A 73 -0.83 -7.32 7.72
C ASN A 73 -0.63 -7.65 6.26
N GLN A 74 -1.09 -6.75 5.38
CA GLN A 74 -1.03 -6.96 3.94
C GLN A 74 -1.05 -5.66 3.13
N THR A 75 -0.68 -5.78 1.86
CA THR A 75 -0.90 -4.75 0.84
C THR A 75 -1.55 -5.40 -0.37
N ILE A 76 -2.62 -4.78 -0.86
CA ILE A 76 -3.36 -5.21 -2.05
C ILE A 76 -3.23 -4.11 -3.10
N ILE A 77 -2.86 -4.48 -4.33
CA ILE A 77 -2.74 -3.55 -5.45
C ILE A 77 -3.76 -3.97 -6.51
N GLU A 78 -4.59 -3.01 -6.92
CA GLU A 78 -5.55 -3.19 -8.00
C GLU A 78 -5.08 -2.50 -9.28
N PHE A 79 -5.11 -3.26 -10.37
CA PHE A 79 -4.99 -2.78 -11.74
C PHE A 79 -6.28 -3.03 -12.51
N SER A 80 -6.44 -2.40 -13.66
CA SER A 80 -7.60 -2.62 -14.53
C SER A 80 -7.77 -4.09 -14.96
N HIS A 81 -6.70 -4.87 -14.99
CA HIS A 81 -6.69 -6.24 -15.51
C HIS A 81 -6.06 -7.26 -14.55
N GLY A 82 -5.94 -6.96 -13.27
CA GLY A 82 -5.40 -7.90 -12.29
C GLY A 82 -5.14 -7.31 -10.91
N TRP A 83 -4.78 -8.21 -10.01
CA TRP A 83 -4.50 -7.94 -8.60
C TRP A 83 -3.13 -8.43 -8.20
N ILE A 84 -2.54 -7.76 -7.23
CA ILE A 84 -1.37 -8.26 -6.50
C ILE A 84 -1.68 -8.22 -5.01
N PHE A 85 -1.35 -9.30 -4.34
CA PHE A 85 -1.46 -9.47 -2.88
C PHE A 85 -0.06 -9.63 -2.32
N LEU A 86 0.25 -8.93 -1.25
CA LEU A 86 1.51 -9.05 -0.51
C LEU A 86 1.18 -9.24 0.96
N ILE A 87 1.62 -10.34 1.56
CA ILE A 87 1.43 -10.67 2.98
C ILE A 87 2.74 -11.03 3.66
N GLY A 88 2.77 -10.92 4.99
CA GLY A 88 3.90 -11.42 5.79
C GLY A 88 3.96 -12.95 5.76
N ALA A 89 5.15 -13.52 5.53
CA ALA A 89 5.39 -14.96 5.56
C ALA A 89 6.19 -15.40 6.79
N GLY A 90 6.27 -14.55 7.81
CA GLY A 90 7.03 -14.79 9.03
C GLY A 90 8.54 -14.59 8.84
N GLN A 91 9.27 -14.44 9.95
CA GLN A 91 10.75 -14.40 10.00
C GLN A 91 11.44 -13.51 8.95
N GLY A 92 10.86 -12.33 8.66
CA GLY A 92 11.43 -11.41 7.68
C GLY A 92 11.29 -11.87 6.23
N ALA A 93 10.28 -12.68 5.94
CA ALA A 93 9.89 -13.08 4.60
C ALA A 93 8.50 -12.54 4.24
N TYR A 94 8.24 -12.42 2.94
CA TYR A 94 6.96 -11.99 2.38
C TYR A 94 6.54 -12.93 1.26
N LEU A 95 5.23 -13.10 1.11
CA LEU A 95 4.60 -13.84 0.02
C LEU A 95 3.81 -12.86 -0.83
N ALA A 96 4.15 -12.78 -2.12
CA ALA A 96 3.39 -12.04 -3.11
C ALA A 96 2.67 -13.02 -4.05
N ALA A 97 1.43 -12.71 -4.41
CA ALA A 97 0.67 -13.45 -5.42
C ALA A 97 0.00 -12.48 -6.38
N ALA A 98 -0.06 -12.88 -7.65
CA ALA A 98 -0.73 -12.13 -8.70
C ALA A 98 -1.92 -12.92 -9.24
N ALA A 99 -3.00 -12.22 -9.59
CA ALA A 99 -4.23 -12.84 -10.07
C ALA A 99 -4.95 -11.97 -11.11
N ALA A 100 -5.85 -12.59 -11.87
CA ALA A 100 -6.75 -11.91 -12.79
C ALA A 100 -7.84 -11.10 -12.05
N PRO A 101 -8.55 -10.17 -12.74
CA PRO A 101 -9.53 -9.29 -12.10
C PRO A 101 -10.71 -10.02 -11.43
N ASP A 102 -11.06 -11.17 -11.96
CA ASP A 102 -12.19 -12.00 -11.55
C ASP A 102 -11.81 -13.15 -10.60
N VAL A 103 -10.65 -13.02 -9.92
CA VAL A 103 -10.23 -13.97 -8.89
C VAL A 103 -11.16 -13.91 -7.67
N ASP A 104 -11.40 -15.06 -7.07
CA ASP A 104 -12.03 -15.12 -5.75
C ASP A 104 -11.05 -14.61 -4.67
N MET A 105 -11.31 -13.40 -4.17
CA MET A 105 -10.48 -12.70 -3.20
C MET A 105 -10.37 -13.45 -1.88
N GLN A 106 -11.45 -14.12 -1.45
CA GLN A 106 -11.44 -14.91 -0.21
C GLN A 106 -10.61 -16.17 -0.38
N GLN A 107 -10.75 -16.84 -1.53
CA GLN A 107 -10.03 -18.07 -1.82
C GLN A 107 -8.52 -17.83 -1.92
N ILE A 108 -8.08 -16.77 -2.64
CA ILE A 108 -6.64 -16.49 -2.76
C ILE A 108 -6.05 -16.08 -1.42
N SER A 109 -6.72 -15.22 -0.65
CA SER A 109 -6.28 -14.81 0.69
C SER A 109 -6.16 -16.02 1.62
N PHE A 110 -7.18 -16.88 1.67
CA PHE A 110 -7.16 -18.10 2.47
C PHE A 110 -5.98 -19.02 2.11
N ARG A 111 -5.74 -19.23 0.81
CA ARG A 111 -4.63 -20.08 0.34
C ARG A 111 -3.28 -19.50 0.69
N MET A 112 -3.10 -18.19 0.52
CA MET A 112 -1.86 -17.52 0.89
C MET A 112 -1.57 -17.66 2.40
N HIS A 113 -2.55 -17.39 3.26
CA HIS A 113 -2.38 -17.54 4.71
C HIS A 113 -2.12 -18.99 5.13
N ARG A 114 -2.80 -19.95 4.50
CA ARG A 114 -2.55 -21.38 4.74
C ARG A 114 -1.13 -21.77 4.33
N LEU A 115 -0.61 -21.27 3.21
CA LEU A 115 0.76 -21.48 2.80
C LEU A 115 1.75 -20.90 3.81
N VAL A 116 1.52 -19.66 4.27
CA VAL A 116 2.37 -19.00 5.27
C VAL A 116 2.40 -19.79 6.57
N ALA A 117 1.26 -20.31 7.04
CA ALA A 117 1.21 -21.15 8.23
C ALA A 117 2.07 -22.43 8.09
N ARG A 118 2.17 -23.00 6.88
CA ARG A 118 3.03 -24.15 6.59
C ARG A 118 4.51 -23.76 6.46
N LEU A 119 4.79 -22.57 5.91
CA LEU A 119 6.16 -22.04 5.76
C LEU A 119 6.79 -21.69 7.10
N GLY A 120 6.01 -21.19 8.06
CA GLY A 120 6.50 -20.74 9.37
C GLY A 120 7.32 -21.80 10.13
N ASN A 121 7.11 -23.07 9.84
CA ASN A 121 7.86 -24.19 10.41
C ASN A 121 9.19 -24.49 9.65
N ASN A 122 9.41 -23.90 8.47
CA ASN A 122 10.53 -24.19 7.60
C ASN A 122 11.47 -23.01 7.34
N LEU A 123 11.10 -21.81 7.75
CA LEU A 123 11.90 -20.60 7.57
C LEU A 123 12.73 -20.33 8.84
N THR A 124 13.97 -20.80 8.87
CA THR A 124 14.93 -20.60 9.97
C THR A 124 15.96 -19.53 9.60
N SER A 125 15.59 -18.27 9.60
CA SER A 125 16.56 -17.16 9.55
C SER A 125 16.17 -16.13 10.60
N PRO A 126 17.07 -15.81 11.57
CA PRO A 126 16.76 -14.79 12.56
C PRO A 126 16.58 -13.42 11.89
N PRO A 127 15.60 -12.62 12.29
CA PRO A 127 15.43 -11.28 11.78
C PRO A 127 16.64 -10.43 12.15
N ARG A 128 17.22 -9.71 11.18
CA ARG A 128 18.14 -8.62 11.49
C ARG A 128 17.33 -7.51 12.15
N VAL A 129 17.57 -7.29 13.42
CA VAL A 129 17.01 -6.18 14.19
C VAL A 129 17.62 -4.90 13.63
N HIS A 130 16.85 -4.11 12.88
CA HIS A 130 17.24 -2.75 12.55
C HIS A 130 17.10 -1.90 13.82
N ALA A 131 18.22 -1.34 14.26
CA ALA A 131 18.33 -0.53 15.49
C ALA A 131 17.86 0.92 15.27
N ASP A 132 16.74 1.16 14.57
CA ASP A 132 16.32 2.52 14.18
C ASP A 132 15.16 3.11 14.98
N ASP A 133 14.69 2.43 16.04
CA ASP A 133 13.55 2.94 16.83
C ASP A 133 13.91 4.01 17.88
N ALA A 134 15.17 4.28 18.12
CA ALA A 134 15.58 5.26 19.13
C ALA A 134 15.48 6.73 18.67
N GLY A 135 15.56 7.00 17.37
CA GLY A 135 15.49 8.36 16.80
C GLY A 135 14.08 8.88 16.55
N ALA A 136 13.07 7.99 16.58
CA ALA A 136 11.68 8.36 16.28
C ALA A 136 10.96 9.05 17.47
N ARG A 137 11.39 8.74 18.70
CA ARG A 137 10.73 9.29 19.92
C ARG A 137 11.04 10.77 20.14
N ASP A 138 12.23 11.23 19.79
CA ASP A 138 12.66 12.62 20.01
C ASP A 138 12.10 13.59 18.94
N ARG A 139 11.78 13.08 17.73
CA ARG A 139 11.10 13.84 16.68
C ARG A 139 9.61 14.06 16.95
N ARG A 140 8.95 13.15 17.67
CA ARG A 140 7.53 13.29 18.07
C ARG A 140 7.27 14.45 19.01
N ALA A 141 8.15 14.71 19.96
CA ALA A 141 7.99 15.81 20.92
C ALA A 141 8.11 17.21 20.26
N ARG A 142 8.63 17.31 19.04
CA ARG A 142 8.69 18.54 18.26
C ARG A 142 7.52 18.72 17.28
N ALA A 143 6.98 17.62 16.72
CA ALA A 143 5.89 17.65 15.74
C ALA A 143 4.55 18.14 16.33
N ASP A 144 4.31 17.93 17.63
CA ASP A 144 3.08 18.36 18.29
C ASP A 144 2.98 19.89 18.52
N ARG A 145 3.98 20.69 18.10
CA ARG A 145 4.03 22.13 18.34
C ARG A 145 3.84 23.04 17.14
N GLU A 146 3.86 22.52 15.93
CA GLU A 146 3.59 23.34 14.74
C GLU A 146 2.28 22.88 14.07
N ILE A 147 1.19 23.55 14.43
CA ILE A 147 -0.03 23.56 13.62
C ILE A 147 0.34 24.31 12.33
N GLY A 148 0.93 23.61 11.38
CA GLY A 148 1.28 24.15 10.08
C GLY A 148 0.03 24.56 9.33
N THR A 149 0.08 25.72 8.70
CA THR A 149 -0.96 26.27 7.81
C THR A 149 -0.98 25.52 6.47
N GLY A 150 -1.13 24.19 6.49
CA GLY A 150 -1.35 23.39 5.28
C GLY A 150 -2.67 23.77 4.60
N ILE A 151 -2.75 23.63 3.27
CA ILE A 151 -3.99 23.84 2.51
C ILE A 151 -4.99 22.80 2.99
N ARG A 152 -6.12 23.29 3.54
CA ARG A 152 -7.24 22.44 3.99
C ARG A 152 -8.22 22.24 2.83
N ILE A 153 -8.73 21.03 2.69
CA ILE A 153 -9.71 20.71 1.66
C ILE A 153 -11.00 20.27 2.35
N ALA A 154 -12.01 21.17 2.35
CA ALA A 154 -13.30 20.93 2.97
C ALA A 154 -14.01 19.68 2.46
N ASP A 155 -13.85 19.35 1.18
CA ASP A 155 -14.39 18.11 0.59
C ASP A 155 -13.81 16.84 1.23
N LEU A 156 -12.55 16.88 1.70
CA LEU A 156 -11.95 15.77 2.41
C LEU A 156 -12.46 15.69 3.85
N ASP A 157 -12.61 16.84 4.52
CA ASP A 157 -13.18 16.89 5.86
C ASP A 157 -14.63 16.35 5.89
N GLU A 158 -15.43 16.65 4.85
CA GLU A 158 -16.78 16.11 4.69
C GLU A 158 -16.75 14.56 4.65
N VAL A 159 -15.90 13.97 3.77
CA VAL A 159 -15.80 12.50 3.64
C VAL A 159 -15.34 11.86 4.95
N ILE A 160 -14.33 12.44 5.60
CA ILE A 160 -13.80 11.89 6.86
C ILE A 160 -14.82 12.02 7.99
N GLY A 161 -15.58 13.12 8.05
CA GLY A 161 -16.59 13.34 9.08
C GLY A 161 -17.84 12.47 8.94
N GLU A 162 -18.15 11.98 7.72
CA GLU A 162 -19.35 11.20 7.44
C GLU A 162 -19.19 9.70 7.64
N VAL A 163 -17.95 9.19 7.65
CA VAL A 163 -17.68 7.75 7.81
C VAL A 163 -17.10 7.47 9.18
N ARG A 164 -17.83 6.65 9.94
CA ARG A 164 -17.32 6.21 11.25
C ARG A 164 -15.97 5.51 11.10
N GLY A 165 -15.01 5.89 11.92
CA GLY A 165 -13.66 5.31 11.91
C GLY A 165 -12.73 5.91 10.84
N ALA A 166 -13.22 6.75 9.93
CA ALA A 166 -12.35 7.52 9.04
C ALA A 166 -11.50 8.50 9.86
N GLN A 167 -10.23 8.71 9.48
CA GLN A 167 -9.30 9.50 10.31
C GLN A 167 -8.76 10.71 9.58
N HIS A 168 -8.01 10.48 8.51
CA HIS A 168 -7.30 11.52 7.79
C HIS A 168 -7.32 11.25 6.30
N ALA A 169 -7.22 12.32 5.51
CA ALA A 169 -6.97 12.21 4.08
C ALA A 169 -6.00 13.32 3.63
N VAL A 170 -5.19 13.01 2.62
CA VAL A 170 -4.27 13.95 1.97
C VAL A 170 -4.35 13.78 0.46
N LEU A 171 -4.55 14.90 -0.24
CA LEU A 171 -4.41 15.00 -1.68
C LEU A 171 -2.94 15.31 -1.99
N LEU A 172 -2.32 14.52 -2.84
CA LEU A 172 -0.90 14.66 -3.18
C LEU A 172 -0.68 14.63 -4.69
N GLY A 173 0.36 15.32 -5.13
CA GLY A 173 0.81 15.30 -6.52
C GLY A 173 1.68 14.08 -6.83
N GLY A 174 1.85 13.76 -8.11
CA GLY A 174 2.80 12.75 -8.57
C GLY A 174 4.27 13.10 -8.30
N ASP A 175 4.55 14.33 -7.90
CA ASP A 175 5.84 14.82 -7.41
C ASP A 175 6.10 14.52 -5.93
N GLY A 176 5.14 13.92 -5.23
CA GLY A 176 5.24 13.57 -3.82
C GLY A 176 4.96 14.71 -2.85
N LEU A 177 4.46 15.84 -3.33
CA LEU A 177 4.11 16.99 -2.50
C LEU A 177 2.62 17.00 -2.16
N PRO A 178 2.23 17.34 -0.91
CA PRO A 178 0.83 17.50 -0.57
C PRO A 178 0.23 18.72 -1.29
N ARG A 179 -0.99 18.56 -1.74
CA ARG A 179 -1.83 19.63 -2.34
C ARG A 179 -2.88 20.13 -1.36
N GLY A 180 -3.10 19.41 -0.29
CA GLY A 180 -3.99 19.74 0.80
C GLY A 180 -4.39 18.50 1.59
N ALA A 181 -4.87 18.70 2.79
CA ALA A 181 -5.20 17.64 3.73
C ALA A 181 -6.44 17.97 4.55
N THR A 182 -6.93 16.98 5.29
CA THR A 182 -8.00 17.16 6.29
C THR A 182 -7.54 18.01 7.46
N THR A 183 -8.51 18.62 8.12
CA THR A 183 -8.31 19.39 9.35
C THR A 183 -7.66 18.51 10.44
N GLY A 184 -6.70 19.08 11.18
CA GLY A 184 -6.00 18.38 12.26
C GLY A 184 -4.77 17.60 11.83
N MET A 185 -4.52 17.43 10.53
CA MET A 185 -3.29 16.83 10.02
C MET A 185 -2.15 17.88 10.02
N SER A 186 -1.00 17.53 10.60
CA SER A 186 0.19 18.40 10.57
C SER A 186 0.82 18.41 9.18
N GLN A 187 1.51 19.52 8.85
CA GLN A 187 2.23 19.62 7.56
C GLN A 187 3.29 18.53 7.43
N ASP A 188 4.06 18.29 8.49
CA ASP A 188 5.11 17.25 8.47
C ASP A 188 4.54 15.86 8.20
N LEU A 189 3.36 15.56 8.76
CA LEU A 189 2.67 14.30 8.49
C LEU A 189 2.20 14.25 7.03
N ALA A 190 1.61 15.33 6.52
CA ALA A 190 1.17 15.43 5.13
C ALA A 190 2.34 15.24 4.15
N ASP A 191 3.49 15.87 4.40
CA ASP A 191 4.70 15.75 3.59
C ASP A 191 5.25 14.32 3.62
N THR A 192 5.37 13.73 4.82
CA THR A 192 5.87 12.36 4.99
C THR A 192 4.98 11.34 4.27
N ILE A 193 3.65 11.45 4.45
CA ILE A 193 2.70 10.54 3.82
C ILE A 193 2.69 10.73 2.31
N SER A 194 2.73 11.97 1.82
CA SER A 194 2.75 12.25 0.37
C SER A 194 3.98 11.63 -0.31
N ALA A 195 5.16 11.79 0.28
CA ALA A 195 6.38 11.20 -0.24
C ALA A 195 6.32 9.65 -0.24
N ALA A 196 5.88 9.05 0.88
CA ALA A 196 5.78 7.60 0.99
C ALA A 196 4.74 7.01 0.02
N MET A 197 3.56 7.64 -0.12
CA MET A 197 2.49 7.17 -1.01
C MET A 197 2.89 7.27 -2.49
N THR A 198 3.63 8.31 -2.87
CA THR A 198 4.21 8.40 -4.23
C THR A 198 5.20 7.28 -4.50
N GLY A 199 6.04 6.92 -3.52
CA GLY A 199 6.93 5.76 -3.61
C GLY A 199 6.16 4.44 -3.73
N ILE A 200 5.11 4.24 -2.94
CA ILE A 200 4.23 3.06 -3.01
C ILE A 200 3.58 2.96 -4.39
N HIS A 201 3.07 4.06 -4.93
CA HIS A 201 2.51 4.09 -6.29
C HIS A 201 3.57 3.71 -7.34
N ALA A 202 4.80 4.24 -7.23
CA ALA A 202 5.88 3.88 -8.15
C ALA A 202 6.22 2.38 -8.11
N TYR A 203 6.31 1.78 -6.92
CA TYR A 203 6.49 0.34 -6.78
C TYR A 203 5.29 -0.45 -7.30
N SER A 204 4.06 0.00 -7.05
CA SER A 204 2.85 -0.63 -7.61
C SER A 204 2.95 -0.71 -9.13
N ARG A 205 3.29 0.37 -9.80
CA ARG A 205 3.46 0.39 -11.26
C ARG A 205 4.59 -0.52 -11.73
N ALA A 206 5.71 -0.54 -11.02
CA ALA A 206 6.86 -1.39 -11.38
C ALA A 206 6.52 -2.90 -11.32
N THR A 207 5.47 -3.27 -10.59
CA THR A 207 5.02 -4.66 -10.45
C THR A 207 3.87 -5.05 -11.38
N ALA A 208 3.40 -4.16 -12.25
CA ALA A 208 2.25 -4.41 -13.13
C ALA A 208 2.39 -5.68 -13.98
N GLN A 209 3.58 -5.96 -14.50
CA GLN A 209 3.85 -7.19 -15.29
C GLN A 209 3.63 -8.47 -14.48
N PHE A 210 3.86 -8.45 -13.16
CA PHE A 210 3.58 -9.58 -12.29
C PHE A 210 2.09 -9.93 -12.25
N ALA A 211 1.23 -8.91 -12.27
CA ALA A 211 -0.21 -9.10 -12.42
C ALA A 211 -0.63 -9.55 -13.85
N GLY A 212 0.33 -9.79 -14.75
CA GLY A 212 0.04 -10.12 -16.15
C GLY A 212 -0.58 -8.96 -16.93
N VAL A 213 -0.24 -7.73 -16.52
CA VAL A 213 -0.84 -6.51 -17.03
C VAL A 213 0.18 -5.82 -17.93
N GLN A 214 -0.28 -5.31 -19.07
CA GLN A 214 0.57 -4.51 -19.96
C GLN A 214 1.09 -3.27 -19.21
N PRO A 215 2.26 -2.71 -19.58
CA PRO A 215 2.87 -1.58 -18.89
C PRO A 215 2.00 -0.31 -18.83
N ASP A 216 1.05 -0.19 -19.75
CA ASP A 216 0.06 0.90 -19.87
C ASP A 216 -1.25 0.63 -19.11
N ALA A 217 -1.38 -0.54 -18.50
CA ALA A 217 -2.57 -0.84 -17.71
C ALA A 217 -2.68 0.10 -16.52
N SER A 218 -3.83 0.71 -16.39
CA SER A 218 -4.09 1.67 -15.34
C SER A 218 -4.08 0.99 -13.97
N TRP A 219 -3.15 1.40 -13.14
CA TRP A 219 -3.24 1.22 -11.69
C TRP A 219 -4.50 1.96 -11.19
N ARG A 220 -5.27 1.32 -10.34
CA ARG A 220 -6.51 1.84 -9.76
C ARG A 220 -6.31 2.29 -8.33
N GLN A 221 -5.83 1.39 -7.50
CA GLN A 221 -5.62 1.66 -6.07
C GLN A 221 -4.59 0.73 -5.45
N THR A 222 -4.09 1.16 -4.29
CA THR A 222 -3.33 0.32 -3.36
C THR A 222 -3.96 0.44 -1.99
N VAL A 223 -4.28 -0.69 -1.37
CA VAL A 223 -4.83 -0.79 -0.02
C VAL A 223 -3.79 -1.41 0.89
N ILE A 224 -3.50 -0.76 1.99
CA ILE A 224 -2.55 -1.24 3.00
C ILE A 224 -3.34 -1.50 4.28
N GLU A 225 -3.25 -2.72 4.77
CA GLU A 225 -3.88 -3.16 6.01
C GLU A 225 -2.86 -3.24 7.14
N PHE A 226 -3.21 -2.62 8.25
CA PHE A 226 -2.56 -2.77 9.55
C PHE A 226 -3.52 -3.41 10.55
N GLN A 227 -3.00 -3.91 11.65
CA GLN A 227 -3.83 -4.48 12.71
C GLN A 227 -4.84 -3.46 13.29
N HIS A 228 -4.53 -2.18 13.26
CA HIS A 228 -5.35 -1.10 13.83
C HIS A 228 -6.11 -0.27 12.79
N GLY A 229 -5.86 -0.46 11.48
CA GLY A 229 -6.55 0.33 10.45
C GLY A 229 -6.05 0.10 9.04
N TRP A 230 -6.54 0.93 8.14
CA TRP A 230 -6.36 0.84 6.70
C TRP A 230 -5.83 2.15 6.13
N ILE A 231 -5.05 2.04 5.06
CA ILE A 231 -4.70 3.17 4.21
C ILE A 231 -5.10 2.83 2.78
N PHE A 232 -5.81 3.75 2.15
CA PHE A 232 -6.22 3.69 0.75
C PHE A 232 -5.41 4.72 -0.03
N LEU A 233 -4.82 4.32 -1.11
CA LEU A 233 -4.20 5.19 -2.10
C LEU A 233 -4.93 4.99 -3.41
N ILE A 234 -5.60 6.02 -3.92
CA ILE A 234 -6.38 5.98 -5.15
C ILE A 234 -5.96 7.09 -6.11
N SER A 235 -6.23 6.93 -7.41
CA SER A 235 -5.99 7.97 -8.40
C SER A 235 -6.99 9.11 -8.22
N ALA A 236 -6.49 10.34 -8.12
CA ALA A 236 -7.31 11.56 -8.10
C ALA A 236 -7.35 12.27 -9.45
N GLY A 237 -6.82 11.66 -10.51
CA GLY A 237 -6.73 12.24 -11.84
C GLY A 237 -5.58 13.25 -11.99
N ARG A 238 -5.27 13.65 -13.23
CA ARG A 238 -4.23 14.65 -13.55
C ARG A 238 -2.85 14.38 -12.92
N GLY A 239 -2.50 13.10 -12.71
CA GLY A 239 -1.23 12.73 -12.06
C GLY A 239 -1.18 12.98 -10.56
N ALA A 240 -2.33 13.17 -9.92
CA ALA A 240 -2.47 13.29 -8.48
C ALA A 240 -3.09 12.03 -7.86
N PHE A 241 -2.93 11.90 -6.55
CA PHE A 241 -3.42 10.78 -5.75
C PHE A 241 -4.12 11.29 -4.49
N LEU A 242 -5.07 10.49 -4.02
CA LEU A 242 -5.69 10.67 -2.72
C LEU A 242 -5.25 9.52 -1.82
N ALA A 243 -4.61 9.85 -0.70
CA ALA A 243 -4.37 8.90 0.37
C ALA A 243 -5.34 9.18 1.52
N ALA A 244 -5.98 8.14 2.03
CA ALA A 244 -6.94 8.24 3.11
C ALA A 244 -6.80 7.08 4.10
N ALA A 245 -6.99 7.37 5.38
CA ALA A 245 -6.83 6.40 6.46
C ALA A 245 -8.14 6.19 7.23
N ALA A 246 -8.36 4.96 7.64
CA ALA A 246 -9.50 4.57 8.45
C ALA A 246 -9.10 3.54 9.51
N GLN A 247 -9.80 3.53 10.65
CA GLN A 247 -9.65 2.52 11.68
C GLN A 247 -10.17 1.16 11.20
N HIS A 248 -9.77 0.10 11.90
CA HIS A 248 -10.14 -1.28 11.53
C HIS A 248 -11.67 -1.55 11.61
N ASP A 249 -12.40 -0.81 12.45
CA ASP A 249 -13.85 -0.91 12.61
C ASP A 249 -14.65 -0.02 11.66
N ALA A 250 -13.98 0.69 10.74
CA ALA A 250 -14.67 1.48 9.72
C ALA A 250 -15.39 0.58 8.71
N ASP A 251 -16.52 1.08 8.20
CA ASP A 251 -17.17 0.48 7.04
C ASP A 251 -16.35 0.77 5.77
N ILE A 252 -15.55 -0.23 5.37
CA ILE A 252 -14.61 -0.10 4.25
C ILE A 252 -15.33 0.09 2.92
N GLU A 253 -16.49 -0.52 2.73
CA GLU A 253 -17.28 -0.40 1.49
C GLU A 253 -17.84 1.03 1.37
N GLU A 254 -18.45 1.54 2.44
CA GLU A 254 -18.92 2.92 2.48
C GLU A 254 -17.76 3.91 2.29
N PHE A 255 -16.64 3.70 3.01
CA PHE A 255 -15.48 4.58 2.93
C PHE A 255 -14.92 4.65 1.51
N THR A 256 -14.68 3.51 0.89
CA THR A 256 -14.17 3.43 -0.49
C THR A 256 -15.12 4.10 -1.48
N THR A 257 -16.42 3.87 -1.34
CA THR A 257 -17.45 4.49 -2.19
C THR A 257 -17.41 6.01 -2.08
N ARG A 258 -17.27 6.55 -0.88
CA ARG A 258 -17.19 8.00 -0.65
C ARG A 258 -15.89 8.59 -1.17
N LEU A 259 -14.76 7.91 -0.98
CA LEU A 259 -13.49 8.33 -1.56
C LEU A 259 -13.58 8.47 -3.08
N HIS A 260 -14.17 7.49 -3.76
CA HIS A 260 -14.36 7.58 -5.22
C HIS A 260 -15.32 8.71 -5.63
N ARG A 261 -16.32 9.01 -4.82
CA ARG A 261 -17.27 10.09 -5.09
C ARG A 261 -16.64 11.48 -4.94
N VAL A 262 -15.70 11.66 -4.01
CA VAL A 262 -15.04 12.97 -3.82
C VAL A 262 -13.98 13.26 -4.88
N VAL A 263 -13.36 12.24 -5.48
CA VAL A 263 -12.27 12.42 -6.46
C VAL A 263 -12.58 13.42 -7.58
N PRO A 264 -13.76 13.40 -8.24
CA PRO A 264 -14.06 14.39 -9.28
C PRO A 264 -14.08 15.84 -8.76
N ARG A 265 -14.45 16.06 -7.50
CA ARG A 265 -14.50 17.40 -6.85
C ARG A 265 -13.09 17.93 -6.56
N LEU A 266 -12.12 17.03 -6.35
CA LEU A 266 -10.73 17.41 -6.05
C LEU A 266 -10.01 18.05 -7.25
N GLY A 267 -10.53 17.92 -8.46
CA GLY A 267 -9.94 18.50 -9.66
C GLY A 267 -9.68 20.02 -9.58
N ALA A 268 -10.50 20.75 -8.80
CA ALA A 268 -10.33 22.19 -8.57
C ALA A 268 -9.04 22.52 -7.81
N TYR A 269 -8.62 21.63 -6.89
CA TYR A 269 -7.40 21.81 -6.09
C TYR A 269 -6.12 21.40 -6.83
N LEU A 270 -6.27 20.79 -8.00
CA LEU A 270 -5.16 20.32 -8.84
C LEU A 270 -4.78 21.30 -9.94
N SER A 271 -5.53 22.39 -10.11
CA SER A 271 -5.18 23.44 -11.07
C SER A 271 -4.00 24.24 -10.51
N PRO A 272 -2.96 24.53 -11.33
CA PRO A 272 -1.90 25.43 -10.89
C PRO A 272 -2.52 26.78 -10.52
N HIS A 273 -2.26 27.25 -9.31
CA HIS A 273 -2.56 28.62 -8.91
C HIS A 273 -1.73 29.56 -9.80
N GLY A 274 -2.33 30.20 -10.78
CA GLY A 274 -1.61 31.19 -11.56
C GLY A 274 -2.10 31.39 -13.00
N GLU A 275 -3.41 31.47 -13.22
CA GLU A 275 -3.92 32.33 -14.28
C GLU A 275 -5.01 33.21 -13.69
N ALA A 276 -4.58 34.16 -12.83
CA ALA A 276 -5.37 35.33 -12.55
C ALA A 276 -5.51 36.09 -13.87
N SER A 277 -6.70 36.02 -14.44
CA SER A 277 -7.19 36.78 -15.55
C SER A 277 -6.82 38.26 -15.35
N HIS A 278 -5.83 38.75 -16.09
CA HIS A 278 -5.72 40.13 -16.44
C HIS A 278 -6.36 40.27 -17.83
N ALA A 279 -7.61 40.62 -17.82
CA ALA A 279 -8.31 41.26 -18.94
C ALA A 279 -8.98 42.53 -18.41
#